data_92c961c889f0b898408b573a6ed2c038
#
_entry.id   92c961c889f0b898408b573a6ed2c038
#
_cell.length_a   1.000
_cell.length_b   1.000
_cell.length_c   1.000
_cell.angle_alpha   90.00
_cell.angle_beta   90.00
_cell.angle_gamma   90.00
#
_symmetry.space_group_name_H-M   'P 1'
#
loop_
_entity.id
_entity.type
_entity.pdbx_description
1 polymer ?
#
loop_
_entity_poly.entity_id
_entity_poly.type
_entity_poly.pdbx_seq_one_letter_code
_entity_poly.pdbx_strand_id
1 'polypeptide(L)'
;MIFTARRRGSSPKFQVFNTALITALSDMTQAESLADREFWGRLTESAVGAHLINASAGGTCEVFYWWERNREVDFVLRKGKKLVAIEVKSGRTTTSLPGMESFSKSFKPGRMLIVGPGGISLERFLSTPVEYWINGAER
;
A
#
# COMPACT_ATOMS: atom_id res chain seq x y z
N MET A 1 -0.34 -2.05 -15.13
CA MET A 1 0.60 -3.13 -14.74
C MET A 1 -0.04 -3.95 -13.63
N ILE A 2 -0.03 -5.26 -13.72
CA ILE A 2 -0.63 -6.17 -12.74
C ILE A 2 0.49 -6.71 -11.86
N PHE A 3 0.40 -6.49 -10.55
CA PHE A 3 1.31 -7.08 -9.58
C PHE A 3 0.55 -8.11 -8.76
N THR A 4 0.87 -9.36 -8.96
CA THR A 4 0.33 -10.44 -8.14
C THR A 4 1.45 -11.33 -7.66
N ALA A 5 1.60 -11.49 -6.36
CA ALA A 5 2.22 -12.69 -5.82
C ALA A 5 1.19 -13.82 -6.00
N ARG A 6 1.36 -14.58 -7.05
CA ARG A 6 0.35 -15.52 -7.52
C ARG A 6 0.30 -16.77 -6.66
N ARG A 7 -0.81 -16.98 -5.93
CA ARG A 7 -1.36 -18.31 -5.67
C ARG A 7 -2.63 -18.48 -6.50
N ARG A 8 -2.91 -19.72 -6.97
CA ARG A 8 -4.10 -20.06 -7.75
C ARG A 8 -5.36 -19.50 -7.09
N GLY A 9 -6.16 -18.75 -7.85
CA GLY A 9 -7.49 -18.31 -7.46
C GLY A 9 -7.63 -16.86 -6.99
N SER A 10 -6.58 -16.02 -7.03
CA SER A 10 -6.70 -14.60 -6.67
C SER A 10 -7.08 -13.75 -7.89
N SER A 11 -8.02 -12.82 -7.70
CA SER A 11 -8.29 -11.77 -8.68
C SER A 11 -7.08 -10.84 -8.78
N PRO A 12 -6.68 -10.42 -10.00
CA PRO A 12 -5.59 -9.47 -10.15
C PRO A 12 -5.99 -8.10 -9.59
N LYS A 13 -5.04 -7.44 -8.91
CA LYS A 13 -5.20 -6.06 -8.45
C LYS A 13 -4.55 -5.13 -9.46
N PHE A 14 -5.30 -4.16 -9.96
CA PHE A 14 -4.81 -3.15 -10.89
C PHE A 14 -4.30 -1.94 -10.13
N GLN A 15 -3.16 -1.43 -10.57
CA GLN A 15 -2.53 -0.24 -9.99
C GLN A 15 -2.23 0.77 -11.10
N VAL A 16 -2.61 2.02 -10.90
CA VAL A 16 -2.20 3.13 -11.77
C VAL A 16 -0.90 3.75 -11.28
N PHE A 17 -0.07 4.19 -12.22
CA PHE A 17 1.20 4.86 -11.89
C PHE A 17 1.04 6.32 -11.48
N ASN A 18 -0.09 6.92 -11.83
CA ASN A 18 -0.39 8.31 -11.54
C ASN A 18 -1.86 8.45 -11.13
N THR A 19 -2.10 8.83 -9.89
CA THR A 19 -3.45 9.01 -9.34
C THR A 19 -4.22 10.16 -9.96
N ALA A 20 -3.54 11.11 -10.62
CA ALA A 20 -4.21 12.17 -11.38
C ALA A 20 -5.11 11.62 -12.49
N LEU A 21 -4.81 10.44 -13.05
CA LEU A 21 -5.67 9.77 -14.01
C LEU A 21 -7.02 9.36 -13.40
N ILE A 22 -7.01 8.89 -12.15
CA ILE A 22 -8.24 8.51 -11.44
C ILE A 22 -9.10 9.75 -11.21
N THR A 23 -8.51 10.84 -10.72
CA THR A 23 -9.24 12.09 -10.46
C THR A 23 -9.71 12.76 -11.74
N ALA A 24 -8.92 12.73 -12.80
CA ALA A 24 -9.30 13.31 -14.10
C ALA A 24 -10.46 12.55 -14.78
N LEU A 25 -10.58 11.24 -14.55
CA LEU A 25 -11.67 10.41 -15.09
C LEU A 25 -12.90 10.37 -14.17
N SER A 26 -12.79 10.87 -12.95
CA SER A 26 -13.92 11.04 -12.05
C SER A 26 -14.51 12.44 -12.24
N ASP A 27 -15.83 12.55 -12.35
CA ASP A 27 -16.52 13.84 -12.40
C ASP A 27 -16.68 14.49 -11.01
N MET A 28 -15.87 14.08 -10.05
CA MET A 28 -15.93 14.52 -8.66
C MET A 28 -15.02 15.71 -8.41
N THR A 29 -15.53 16.71 -7.71
CA THR A 29 -14.72 17.77 -7.12
C THR A 29 -13.87 17.24 -5.97
N GLN A 30 -12.86 18.02 -5.56
CA GLN A 30 -12.03 17.66 -4.40
C GLN A 30 -12.87 17.46 -3.12
N ALA A 31 -13.85 18.34 -2.89
CA ALA A 31 -14.73 18.26 -1.72
C ALA A 31 -15.60 16.99 -1.74
N GLU A 32 -16.16 16.64 -2.90
CA GLU A 32 -16.93 15.42 -3.09
C GLU A 32 -16.06 14.16 -2.90
N SER A 33 -14.84 14.17 -3.42
CA SER A 33 -13.88 13.08 -3.26
C SER A 33 -13.51 12.84 -1.79
N LEU A 34 -13.33 13.89 -1.02
CA LEU A 34 -13.06 13.82 0.42
C LEU A 34 -14.27 13.33 1.23
N ALA A 35 -15.48 13.67 0.78
CA ALA A 35 -16.73 13.25 1.42
C ALA A 35 -17.09 11.79 1.12
N ASP A 36 -16.69 11.28 -0.04
CA ASP A 36 -16.89 9.87 -0.43
C ASP A 36 -15.77 9.00 0.16
N ARG A 37 -16.07 8.32 1.26
CA ARG A 37 -15.08 7.50 1.98
C ARG A 37 -14.51 6.35 1.15
N GLU A 38 -15.32 5.72 0.31
CA GLU A 38 -14.88 4.61 -0.52
C GLU A 38 -13.96 5.10 -1.63
N PHE A 39 -14.34 6.17 -2.33
CA PHE A 39 -13.52 6.79 -3.36
C PHE A 39 -12.20 7.31 -2.78
N TRP A 40 -12.25 8.02 -1.64
CA TRP A 40 -11.06 8.51 -0.95
C TRP A 40 -10.14 7.38 -0.51
N GLY A 41 -10.70 6.27 -0.03
CA GLY A 41 -9.93 5.08 0.33
C GLY A 41 -9.17 4.48 -0.85
N ARG A 42 -9.84 4.33 -1.98
CA ARG A 42 -9.22 3.84 -3.22
C ARG A 42 -8.15 4.79 -3.74
N LEU A 43 -8.41 6.09 -3.69
CA LEU A 43 -7.46 7.11 -4.13
C LEU A 43 -6.20 7.11 -3.25
N THR A 44 -6.37 7.00 -1.94
CA THR A 44 -5.27 6.94 -0.97
C THR A 44 -4.42 5.68 -1.18
N GLU A 45 -5.05 4.52 -1.31
CA GLU A 45 -4.35 3.26 -1.60
C GLU A 45 -3.62 3.32 -2.94
N SER A 46 -4.24 3.88 -3.98
CA SER A 46 -3.61 4.05 -5.28
C SER A 46 -2.43 5.02 -5.25
N ALA A 47 -2.49 6.09 -4.45
CA ALA A 47 -1.37 7.01 -4.28
C ALA A 47 -0.16 6.32 -3.64
N VAL A 48 -0.39 5.56 -2.60
CA VAL A 48 0.65 4.74 -1.96
C VAL A 48 1.22 3.74 -2.95
N GLY A 49 0.36 3.02 -3.66
CA GLY A 49 0.76 2.04 -4.67
C GLY A 49 1.59 2.66 -5.78
N ALA A 50 1.20 3.81 -6.31
CA ALA A 50 1.96 4.52 -7.35
C ALA A 50 3.36 4.91 -6.86
N HIS A 51 3.49 5.42 -5.64
CA HIS A 51 4.77 5.75 -5.03
C HIS A 51 5.69 4.53 -4.93
N LEU A 52 5.16 3.39 -4.46
CA LEU A 52 5.90 2.14 -4.33
C LEU A 52 6.31 1.55 -5.68
N ILE A 53 5.40 1.55 -6.65
CA ILE A 53 5.63 0.97 -7.97
C ILE A 53 6.63 1.79 -8.78
N ASN A 54 6.59 3.10 -8.66
CA ASN A 54 7.60 3.95 -9.31
C ASN A 54 9.00 3.70 -8.73
N ALA A 55 9.13 3.48 -7.44
CA ALA A 55 10.39 3.05 -6.84
C ALA A 55 10.83 1.66 -7.32
N SER A 56 9.90 0.72 -7.45
CA SER A 56 10.15 -0.62 -8.00
C SER A 56 10.63 -0.57 -9.45
N ALA A 57 10.02 0.27 -10.28
CA ALA A 57 10.45 0.49 -11.66
C ALA A 57 11.88 1.08 -11.73
N GLY A 58 12.28 1.86 -10.75
CA GLY A 58 13.65 2.36 -10.57
C GLY A 58 14.63 1.34 -9.97
N GLY A 59 14.19 0.13 -9.68
CA GLY A 59 15.03 -0.95 -9.15
C GLY A 59 15.23 -0.94 -7.63
N THR A 60 14.51 -0.10 -6.88
CA THR A 60 14.65 0.00 -5.42
C THR A 60 14.21 -1.27 -4.69
N CYS A 61 13.10 -1.86 -5.11
CA CYS A 61 12.50 -3.04 -4.48
C CYS A 61 11.52 -3.73 -5.43
N GLU A 62 11.03 -4.87 -5.01
CA GLU A 62 9.87 -5.51 -5.63
C GLU A 62 8.63 -5.20 -4.80
N VAL A 63 7.48 -5.04 -5.46
CA VAL A 63 6.20 -4.74 -4.84
C VAL A 63 5.22 -5.87 -5.13
N PHE A 64 4.58 -6.38 -4.08
CA PHE A 64 3.60 -7.43 -4.14
C PHE A 64 2.32 -7.01 -3.43
N TYR A 65 1.26 -7.70 -3.77
CA TYR A 65 0.00 -7.75 -3.06
C TYR A 65 -0.15 -9.14 -2.46
N TRP A 66 -0.61 -9.24 -1.21
CA TRP A 66 -0.85 -10.52 -0.56
C TRP A 66 -2.31 -10.70 -0.20
N TRP A 67 -2.86 -11.82 -0.56
CA TRP A 67 -4.22 -12.22 -0.24
C TRP A 67 -4.29 -13.73 -0.01
N GLU A 68 -4.89 -14.13 1.10
CA GLU A 68 -5.14 -15.52 1.44
C GLU A 68 -6.36 -15.64 2.37
N ARG A 69 -7.31 -16.49 2.02
CA ARG A 69 -8.50 -16.78 2.85
C ARG A 69 -9.24 -15.54 3.34
N ASN A 70 -9.58 -14.63 2.44
CA ASN A 70 -10.24 -13.34 2.74
C ASN A 70 -9.45 -12.41 3.69
N ARG A 71 -8.15 -12.59 3.78
CA ARG A 71 -7.22 -11.71 4.49
C ARG A 71 -6.23 -11.14 3.49
N GLU A 72 -5.97 -9.87 3.58
CA GLU A 72 -5.09 -9.17 2.64
C GLU A 72 -4.12 -8.24 3.35
N VAL A 73 -3.01 -8.00 2.68
CA VAL A 73 -2.08 -6.91 2.97
C VAL A 73 -1.99 -6.08 1.70
N ASP A 74 -2.21 -4.79 1.80
CA ASP A 74 -2.30 -3.91 0.63
C ASP A 74 -1.03 -3.93 -0.21
N PHE A 75 0.12 -3.83 0.43
CA PHE A 75 1.41 -3.89 -0.25
C PHE A 75 2.45 -4.64 0.58
N VAL A 76 3.28 -5.40 -0.11
CA VAL A 76 4.45 -6.06 0.47
C VAL A 76 5.67 -5.68 -0.36
N LEU A 77 6.68 -5.11 0.29
CA LEU A 77 7.94 -4.77 -0.33
C LEU A 77 8.98 -5.86 -0.03
N ARG A 78 9.74 -6.22 -1.05
CA ARG A 78 10.89 -7.12 -0.92
C ARG A 78 12.15 -6.49 -1.51
N LYS A 79 13.22 -6.50 -0.74
CA LYS A 79 14.56 -6.17 -1.22
C LYS A 79 15.55 -7.16 -0.62
N GLY A 80 16.01 -8.12 -1.44
CA GLY A 80 16.80 -9.24 -0.97
C GLY A 80 16.03 -10.05 0.09
N LYS A 81 16.58 -10.13 1.30
CA LYS A 81 15.93 -10.82 2.44
C LYS A 81 15.02 -9.91 3.27
N LYS A 82 15.02 -8.61 3.00
CA LYS A 82 14.16 -7.65 3.70
C LYS A 82 12.75 -7.73 3.17
N LEU A 83 11.79 -7.78 4.08
CA LEU A 83 10.36 -7.84 3.79
C LEU A 83 9.64 -6.80 4.64
N VAL A 84 8.81 -5.98 4.03
CA VAL A 84 8.01 -4.95 4.69
C VAL A 84 6.55 -5.10 4.27
N ALA A 85 5.66 -5.22 5.23
CA ALA A 85 4.23 -5.24 4.99
C ALA A 85 3.63 -3.86 5.25
N ILE A 86 2.75 -3.39 4.36
CA ILE A 86 2.13 -2.06 4.42
C ILE A 86 0.62 -2.20 4.28
N GLU A 87 -0.08 -1.62 5.24
CA GLU A 87 -1.53 -1.47 5.23
C GLU A 87 -1.88 0.01 5.09
N VAL A 88 -2.81 0.34 4.22
CA VAL A 88 -3.29 1.71 3.99
C VAL A 88 -4.65 1.90 4.63
N LYS A 89 -4.79 2.91 5.44
CA LYS A 89 -6.05 3.31 6.09
C LYS A 89 -6.40 4.74 5.69
N SER A 90 -7.65 4.95 5.32
CA SER A 90 -8.17 6.27 4.94
C SER A 90 -9.22 6.81 5.91
N GLY A 91 -9.69 5.97 6.83
CA GLY A 91 -10.69 6.28 7.85
C GLY A 91 -10.13 6.23 9.26
N ARG A 92 -11.03 6.19 10.24
CA ARG A 92 -10.64 6.03 11.65
C ARG A 92 -9.90 4.73 11.87
N THR A 93 -8.93 4.77 12.79
CA THR A 93 -8.11 3.62 13.15
C THR A 93 -8.96 2.42 13.57
N THR A 94 -8.74 1.30 12.94
CA THR A 94 -9.25 0.02 13.42
C THR A 94 -8.24 -0.62 14.35
N THR A 95 -8.70 -1.24 15.42
CA THR A 95 -7.84 -1.92 16.40
C THR A 95 -7.37 -3.31 15.95
N SER A 96 -7.94 -3.84 14.87
CA SER A 96 -7.63 -5.18 14.34
C SER A 96 -7.23 -5.12 12.88
N LEU A 97 -6.12 -5.80 12.56
CA LEU A 97 -5.57 -5.93 11.22
C LEU A 97 -5.31 -7.43 10.91
N PRO A 98 -6.37 -8.21 10.66
CA PRO A 98 -6.24 -9.66 10.54
C PRO A 98 -5.36 -10.10 9.38
N GLY A 99 -5.29 -9.34 8.29
CA GLY A 99 -4.37 -9.59 7.17
C GLY A 99 -2.92 -9.44 7.59
N MET A 100 -2.59 -8.35 8.26
CA MET A 100 -1.24 -8.08 8.77
C MET A 100 -0.80 -9.14 9.80
N GLU A 101 -1.68 -9.54 10.69
CA GLU A 101 -1.41 -10.59 11.68
C GLU A 101 -1.13 -11.94 11.00
N SER A 102 -1.95 -12.35 10.04
CA SER A 102 -1.76 -13.59 9.30
C SER A 102 -0.48 -13.58 8.48
N PHE A 103 -0.21 -12.49 7.81
CA PHE A 103 1.01 -12.31 7.04
C PHE A 103 2.25 -12.36 7.92
N SER A 104 2.21 -11.67 9.06
CA SER A 104 3.31 -11.66 10.03
C SER A 104 3.64 -13.05 10.56
N LYS A 105 2.64 -13.86 10.87
CA LYS A 105 2.83 -15.24 11.33
C LYS A 105 3.48 -16.14 10.28
N SER A 106 3.11 -15.95 9.01
CA SER A 106 3.58 -16.79 7.91
C SER A 106 4.94 -16.38 7.36
N PHE A 107 5.20 -15.09 7.24
CA PHE A 107 6.36 -14.54 6.52
C PHE A 107 7.34 -13.76 7.39
N LYS A 108 6.97 -13.40 8.60
CA LYS A 108 7.83 -12.70 9.58
C LYS A 108 8.53 -11.48 8.97
N PRO A 109 7.78 -10.48 8.48
CA PRO A 109 8.38 -9.27 7.90
C PRO A 109 9.22 -8.55 8.95
N GLY A 110 10.29 -7.92 8.51
CA GLY A 110 11.14 -7.11 9.38
C GLY A 110 10.45 -5.83 9.87
N ARG A 111 9.48 -5.34 9.10
CA ARG A 111 8.68 -4.15 9.42
C ARG A 111 7.24 -4.33 8.99
N MET A 112 6.34 -3.78 9.79
CA MET A 112 4.92 -3.64 9.45
C MET A 112 4.54 -2.18 9.61
N LEU A 113 4.03 -1.57 8.55
CA LEU A 113 3.71 -0.15 8.49
C LEU A 113 2.22 0.05 8.26
N ILE A 114 1.65 1.00 8.96
CA ILE A 114 0.30 1.52 8.71
C ILE A 114 0.47 2.92 8.16
N VAL A 115 -0.08 3.17 6.99
CA VAL A 115 -0.13 4.48 6.35
C VAL A 115 -1.55 5.04 6.48
N GLY A 116 -1.68 6.18 7.12
CA GLY A 116 -2.95 6.83 7.39
C GLY A 116 -3.15 7.16 8.86
N PRO A 117 -4.40 7.49 9.27
CA PRO A 117 -4.71 7.84 10.64
C PRO A 117 -4.28 6.77 11.64
N GLY A 118 -3.58 7.18 12.69
CA GLY A 118 -3.03 6.27 13.71
C GLY A 118 -1.68 5.63 13.35
N GLY A 119 -1.13 5.95 12.20
CA GLY A 119 0.17 5.48 11.73
C GLY A 119 0.99 6.59 11.09
N ILE A 120 1.70 6.26 10.01
CA ILE A 120 2.46 7.22 9.22
C ILE A 120 1.48 8.06 8.41
N SER A 121 1.55 9.38 8.48
CA SER A 121 0.70 10.23 7.67
C SER A 121 0.95 10.00 6.18
N LEU A 122 -0.09 10.10 5.35
CA LEU A 122 0.02 9.94 3.90
C LEU A 122 1.06 10.90 3.32
N GLU A 123 1.04 12.15 3.75
CA GLU A 123 1.99 13.17 3.32
C GLU A 123 3.43 12.75 3.62
N ARG A 124 3.72 12.32 4.84
CA ARG A 124 5.05 11.86 5.23
C ARG A 124 5.48 10.63 4.42
N PHE A 125 4.56 9.69 4.22
CA PHE A 125 4.87 8.48 3.46
C PHE A 125 5.23 8.81 2.01
N LEU A 126 4.43 9.63 1.33
CA LEU A 126 4.64 10.01 -0.06
C LEU A 126 5.83 10.95 -0.29
N SER A 127 6.19 11.77 0.70
CA SER A 127 7.36 12.67 0.62
C SER A 127 8.68 12.01 1.01
N THR A 128 8.65 10.78 1.48
CA THR A 128 9.83 10.04 1.93
C THR A 128 10.23 8.98 0.90
N PRO A 129 11.50 8.88 0.50
CA PRO A 129 11.96 7.83 -0.41
C PRO A 129 11.63 6.43 0.12
N VAL A 130 11.27 5.52 -0.78
CA VAL A 130 10.85 4.15 -0.41
C VAL A 130 11.96 3.38 0.30
N GLU A 131 13.21 3.65 -0.03
CA GLU A 131 14.38 3.06 0.63
C GLU A 131 14.38 3.25 2.14
N TYR A 132 13.93 4.41 2.62
CA TYR A 132 13.82 4.69 4.05
C TYR A 132 12.87 3.71 4.75
N TRP A 133 11.76 3.39 4.10
CA TRP A 133 10.78 2.46 4.65
C TRP A 133 11.29 1.02 4.69
N ILE A 134 12.14 0.65 3.73
CA ILE A 134 12.75 -0.69 3.66
C ILE A 134 13.89 -0.83 4.66
N ASN A 135 14.77 0.15 4.73
CA ASN A 135 16.00 0.07 5.52
C ASN A 135 15.79 0.44 6.99
N GLY A 136 14.78 1.21 7.30
CA GLY A 136 14.62 1.88 8.59
C GLY A 136 15.41 3.18 8.66
N ALA A 137 15.29 3.91 9.78
CA ALA A 137 16.15 5.03 10.02
C ALA A 137 17.61 4.54 10.07
N GLU A 138 18.45 5.09 9.24
CA GLU A 138 19.89 4.93 9.40
C GLU A 138 20.27 5.48 10.78
N ARG A 139 20.92 4.67 11.58
CA ARG A 139 21.45 5.07 12.89
C ARG A 139 22.73 5.85 12.68
#